data_0565492dcebd2e6636e6b5dc643e725c
#
_entry.id   0565492dcebd2e6636e6b5dc643e725c
#
_cell.length_a   1.000
_cell.length_b   1.000
_cell.length_c   1.000
_cell.angle_alpha   90.00
_cell.angle_beta   90.00
_cell.angle_gamma   90.00
#
_symmetry.space_group_name_H-M   'P 1'
#
loop_
_entity.id
_entity.type
_entity.pdbx_description
1 polymer ?
#
loop_
_entity_poly.entity_id
_entity_poly.type
_entity_poly.pdbx_seq_one_letter_code
_entity_poly.pdbx_strand_id
1 'polypeptide(L)'
;IPSGALVGVVGPVGSGKSSLLAALAGEMETVGGSCKVDTSKGVAYCAQVPWVLNATLRDNVTFGEAYDDGRFASVVAQCALKDDLGQLPGGADCEIGERGINLSGGQKARVALARAAYSTNSLVLLDDPLSAVDAHVSEHLVNKCIAGKAFEGRTRILVTHHAAVLPRCDLVVVMRDGEIAATGSYDELTAQGVDMGELTKEEDNKKSETPVVEAIAVESTGVSVEAVEVEEEQDGKLTSAEGAQKGLVSNRTWFVFARAGGWGWICVALCALLGGRASEVAGQFYLARWTTRHEDPGRHEVMQFVYRYLAYALGAVAGLAIRGVVLAHHRIRAADTLHATVLERVLFAPTAFFDVTPIGRVLNRFSGDILTVDTELSRTMSEFSGVASYVIGAVVALCVATKGMYLVLAVPLILVYRQIDRRFRFSSTQISRLAKLARSPVVSDFTEILNGVSTVRAYGAVARFEARLRDRLDGLNSCVVNEQLAYNWLAVRLDQLAAISSASVAALAVASKGSLLSPGLLGLALAACIEITGFLKNAVRLSTLLASNMAAIERIGEYGDCFRDKNSDEKPLV
;
A
#
# COMPACT_ATOMS: atom_id res chain seq x y z
N ILE A 1 23.88 -38.59 13.41
CA ILE A 1 23.70 -38.72 11.96
C ILE A 1 25.09 -38.68 11.35
N PRO A 2 25.49 -39.67 10.57
CA PRO A 2 26.78 -39.68 9.87
C PRO A 2 26.86 -38.57 8.79
N SER A 3 28.05 -38.00 8.62
CA SER A 3 28.28 -37.03 7.56
C SER A 3 28.11 -37.65 6.16
N GLY A 4 27.38 -36.97 5.28
CA GLY A 4 27.08 -37.44 3.92
C GLY A 4 25.91 -38.42 3.82
N ALA A 5 25.31 -38.85 4.95
CA ALA A 5 24.20 -39.80 4.95
C ALA A 5 22.86 -39.17 4.44
N LEU A 6 22.03 -40.00 3.82
CA LEU A 6 20.64 -39.74 3.52
C LEU A 6 19.76 -40.34 4.63
N VAL A 7 19.12 -39.52 5.43
CA VAL A 7 18.25 -39.94 6.53
C VAL A 7 16.79 -39.71 6.16
N GLY A 8 16.00 -40.77 6.14
CA GLY A 8 14.55 -40.70 5.96
C GLY A 8 13.86 -40.54 7.31
N VAL A 9 12.94 -39.59 7.44
CA VAL A 9 12.10 -39.40 8.65
C VAL A 9 10.65 -39.67 8.27
N VAL A 10 10.05 -40.66 8.95
CA VAL A 10 8.68 -41.12 8.70
C VAL A 10 7.86 -41.14 10.00
N GLY A 11 6.55 -41.11 9.87
CA GLY A 11 5.62 -41.17 10.98
C GLY A 11 4.25 -40.57 10.62
N PRO A 12 3.22 -40.81 11.41
CA PRO A 12 1.88 -40.29 11.17
C PRO A 12 1.85 -38.75 11.15
N VAL A 13 0.77 -38.18 10.64
CA VAL A 13 0.54 -36.72 10.67
C VAL A 13 0.49 -36.28 12.14
N GLY A 14 1.16 -35.18 12.47
CA GLY A 14 1.26 -34.66 13.83
C GLY A 14 2.36 -35.29 14.70
N SER A 15 3.12 -36.29 14.21
CA SER A 15 4.20 -36.92 14.99
C SER A 15 5.44 -36.07 15.24
N GLY A 16 5.49 -34.81 14.76
CA GLY A 16 6.59 -33.88 15.03
C GLY A 16 7.71 -33.84 13.97
N LYS A 17 7.53 -34.46 12.80
CA LYS A 17 8.57 -34.50 11.72
C LYS A 17 9.07 -33.12 11.28
N SER A 18 8.14 -32.22 10.95
CA SER A 18 8.50 -30.84 10.56
C SER A 18 9.09 -30.03 11.73
N SER A 19 8.64 -30.33 12.96
CA SER A 19 9.21 -29.72 14.17
C SER A 19 10.66 -30.19 14.39
N LEU A 20 10.98 -31.45 14.09
CA LEU A 20 12.36 -31.94 14.12
C LEU A 20 13.25 -31.17 13.11
N LEU A 21 12.76 -30.95 11.88
CA LEU A 21 13.50 -30.16 10.91
C LEU A 21 13.65 -28.70 11.35
N ALA A 22 12.60 -28.10 11.91
CA ALA A 22 12.66 -26.74 12.45
C ALA A 22 13.66 -26.62 13.62
N ALA A 23 13.74 -27.61 14.50
CA ALA A 23 14.73 -27.65 15.58
C ALA A 23 16.17 -27.74 15.02
N LEU A 24 16.39 -28.56 13.99
CA LEU A 24 17.68 -28.68 13.33
C LEU A 24 18.06 -27.41 12.51
N ALA A 25 17.08 -26.68 12.03
CA ALA A 25 17.27 -25.37 11.38
C ALA A 25 17.54 -24.23 12.39
N GLY A 26 17.39 -24.49 13.71
CA GLY A 26 17.59 -23.49 14.76
C GLY A 26 16.39 -22.59 15.01
N GLU A 27 15.20 -22.96 14.53
CA GLU A 27 13.95 -22.19 14.71
C GLU A 27 13.21 -22.53 16.01
N MET A 28 13.65 -23.55 16.76
CA MET A 28 13.03 -23.97 18.02
C MET A 28 13.99 -23.79 19.20
N GLU A 29 13.45 -23.36 20.34
CA GLU A 29 14.18 -23.24 21.58
C GLU A 29 14.42 -24.62 22.21
N THR A 30 15.67 -24.91 22.62
CA THR A 30 16.03 -26.15 23.29
C THR A 30 15.73 -26.04 24.80
N VAL A 31 14.69 -26.69 25.29
CA VAL A 31 14.30 -26.67 26.70
C VAL A 31 15.19 -27.59 27.55
N GLY A 32 15.71 -28.67 26.98
CA GLY A 32 16.61 -29.60 27.66
C GLY A 32 17.44 -30.42 26.66
N GLY A 33 18.59 -30.95 27.12
CA GLY A 33 19.50 -31.68 26.25
C GLY A 33 20.48 -30.77 25.48
N SER A 34 21.06 -31.28 24.39
CA SER A 34 21.92 -30.49 23.49
C SER A 34 21.73 -30.93 22.05
N CYS A 35 21.57 -29.97 21.15
CA CYS A 35 21.58 -30.17 19.70
C CYS A 35 22.85 -29.53 19.13
N LYS A 36 23.70 -30.32 18.46
CA LYS A 36 24.91 -29.82 17.81
C LYS A 36 24.77 -29.99 16.31
N VAL A 37 24.52 -28.90 15.64
CA VAL A 37 24.44 -28.82 14.17
C VAL A 37 25.48 -27.81 13.69
N ASP A 38 26.26 -28.16 12.71
CA ASP A 38 27.16 -27.21 12.07
C ASP A 38 26.36 -26.32 11.13
N THR A 39 25.95 -25.17 11.64
CA THR A 39 25.21 -24.13 10.89
C THR A 39 26.12 -22.98 10.44
N SER A 40 27.44 -23.10 10.55
CA SER A 40 28.40 -22.04 10.26
C SER A 40 28.26 -21.47 8.84
N LYS A 41 27.82 -22.28 7.88
CA LYS A 41 27.53 -21.89 6.48
C LYS A 41 26.03 -21.78 6.17
N GLY A 42 25.16 -21.85 7.19
CA GLY A 42 23.72 -22.00 7.02
C GLY A 42 23.32 -23.45 6.69
N VAL A 43 22.03 -23.65 6.48
CA VAL A 43 21.39 -24.94 6.18
C VAL A 43 20.57 -24.78 4.92
N ALA A 44 20.67 -25.70 3.96
CA ALA A 44 19.79 -25.73 2.82
C ALA A 44 18.43 -26.28 3.25
N TYR A 45 17.39 -25.47 3.20
CA TYR A 45 16.07 -25.83 3.69
C TYR A 45 15.00 -25.74 2.58
N CYS A 46 14.30 -26.85 2.39
CA CYS A 46 13.13 -26.93 1.52
C CYS A 46 11.91 -27.18 2.40
N ALA A 47 11.09 -26.16 2.62
CA ALA A 47 9.88 -26.24 3.43
C ALA A 47 8.77 -26.99 2.70
N GLN A 48 7.84 -27.61 3.45
CA GLN A 48 6.68 -28.33 2.93
C GLN A 48 5.82 -27.42 2.01
N VAL A 49 5.59 -26.18 2.42
CA VAL A 49 4.99 -25.16 1.54
C VAL A 49 6.13 -24.38 0.85
N PRO A 50 6.34 -24.58 -0.47
CA PRO A 50 7.46 -23.96 -1.15
C PRO A 50 7.33 -22.44 -1.17
N TRP A 51 8.36 -21.75 -0.67
CA TRP A 51 8.47 -20.32 -0.73
C TRP A 51 9.39 -19.87 -1.86
N VAL A 52 8.90 -18.95 -2.69
CA VAL A 52 9.64 -18.36 -3.82
C VAL A 52 9.66 -16.83 -3.69
N LEU A 53 10.78 -16.22 -4.11
CA LEU A 53 10.98 -14.79 -4.16
C LEU A 53 10.27 -14.19 -5.37
N ASN A 54 9.77 -12.97 -5.21
CA ASN A 54 9.37 -12.12 -6.33
C ASN A 54 10.63 -11.57 -7.06
N ALA A 55 11.26 -12.44 -7.81
CA ALA A 55 12.51 -12.23 -8.53
C ALA A 55 12.57 -13.18 -9.72
N THR A 56 13.66 -13.19 -10.49
CA THR A 56 13.80 -14.12 -11.59
C THR A 56 13.90 -15.57 -11.10
N LEU A 57 13.61 -16.55 -11.96
CA LEU A 57 13.81 -17.97 -11.62
C LEU A 57 15.28 -18.23 -11.30
N ARG A 58 16.21 -17.60 -12.03
CA ARG A 58 17.66 -17.66 -11.76
C ARG A 58 17.95 -17.20 -10.33
N ASP A 59 17.44 -16.04 -9.90
CA ASP A 59 17.69 -15.51 -8.56
C ASP A 59 17.08 -16.38 -7.45
N ASN A 60 15.96 -17.02 -7.74
CA ASN A 60 15.33 -17.99 -6.84
C ASN A 60 16.17 -19.23 -6.64
N VAL A 61 16.82 -19.75 -7.67
CA VAL A 61 17.70 -20.93 -7.61
C VAL A 61 19.03 -20.57 -6.99
N THR A 62 19.69 -19.51 -7.45
CA THR A 62 21.02 -19.11 -6.92
C THR A 62 20.96 -18.61 -5.49
N PHE A 63 19.87 -17.95 -5.12
CA PHE A 63 19.59 -17.41 -3.79
C PHE A 63 20.76 -16.63 -3.18
N GLY A 64 21.48 -15.88 -4.02
CA GLY A 64 22.61 -15.03 -3.64
C GLY A 64 23.98 -15.72 -3.68
N GLU A 65 24.07 -16.98 -4.02
CA GLU A 65 25.32 -17.64 -4.41
C GLU A 65 25.82 -17.10 -5.73
N ALA A 66 27.12 -17.19 -5.98
CA ALA A 66 27.71 -16.79 -7.26
C ALA A 66 27.12 -17.63 -8.40
N TYR A 67 26.74 -16.97 -9.49
CA TYR A 67 26.18 -17.65 -10.65
C TYR A 67 27.27 -18.38 -11.43
N ASP A 68 27.02 -19.63 -11.73
CA ASP A 68 27.83 -20.51 -12.60
C ASP A 68 26.92 -21.22 -13.58
N ASP A 69 27.13 -21.00 -14.89
CA ASP A 69 26.31 -21.57 -15.96
C ASP A 69 26.24 -23.10 -15.93
N GLY A 70 27.39 -23.75 -15.74
CA GLY A 70 27.48 -25.21 -15.75
C GLY A 70 26.74 -25.84 -14.57
N ARG A 71 26.94 -25.27 -13.38
CA ARG A 71 26.25 -25.68 -12.15
C ARG A 71 24.73 -25.42 -12.24
N PHE A 72 24.34 -24.26 -12.73
CA PHE A 72 22.94 -23.92 -12.91
C PHE A 72 22.25 -24.90 -13.87
N ALA A 73 22.81 -25.12 -15.05
CA ALA A 73 22.27 -26.06 -16.02
C ALA A 73 22.17 -27.50 -15.48
N SER A 74 23.19 -27.96 -14.72
CA SER A 74 23.18 -29.24 -14.05
C SER A 74 22.05 -29.37 -13.03
N VAL A 75 21.88 -28.37 -12.15
CA VAL A 75 20.83 -28.34 -11.13
C VAL A 75 19.45 -28.31 -11.76
N VAL A 76 19.24 -27.47 -12.77
CA VAL A 76 17.99 -27.39 -13.54
C VAL A 76 17.61 -28.76 -14.12
N ALA A 77 18.58 -29.48 -14.73
CA ALA A 77 18.33 -30.81 -15.28
C ALA A 77 18.02 -31.84 -14.17
N GLN A 78 18.74 -31.82 -13.06
CA GLN A 78 18.56 -32.73 -11.92
C GLN A 78 17.23 -32.52 -11.20
N CYS A 79 16.75 -31.26 -11.16
CA CYS A 79 15.47 -30.91 -10.55
C CYS A 79 14.29 -30.90 -11.52
N ALA A 80 14.45 -31.47 -12.72
CA ALA A 80 13.40 -31.57 -13.76
C ALA A 80 12.75 -30.23 -14.10
N LEU A 81 13.53 -29.14 -14.14
CA LEU A 81 13.07 -27.79 -14.48
C LEU A 81 13.34 -27.39 -15.94
N LYS A 82 14.01 -28.24 -16.71
CA LYS A 82 14.44 -27.91 -18.07
C LYS A 82 13.27 -27.63 -19.01
N ASP A 83 12.23 -28.44 -18.93
CA ASP A 83 11.04 -28.31 -19.78
C ASP A 83 10.19 -27.08 -19.33
N ASP A 84 10.13 -26.80 -18.02
CA ASP A 84 9.48 -25.62 -17.49
C ASP A 84 10.15 -24.34 -17.99
N LEU A 85 11.47 -24.28 -17.98
CA LEU A 85 12.23 -23.15 -18.52
C LEU A 85 11.96 -22.90 -20.00
N GLY A 86 11.74 -24.00 -20.79
CA GLY A 86 11.38 -23.88 -22.19
C GLY A 86 9.99 -23.29 -22.44
N GLN A 87 9.09 -23.39 -21.47
CA GLN A 87 7.72 -22.89 -21.55
C GLN A 87 7.57 -21.47 -20.96
N LEU A 88 8.50 -21.05 -20.10
CA LEU A 88 8.45 -19.72 -19.49
C LEU A 88 8.96 -18.64 -20.46
N PRO A 89 8.23 -17.54 -20.64
CA PRO A 89 8.70 -16.41 -21.45
C PRO A 89 9.96 -15.81 -20.81
N GLY A 90 11.09 -15.83 -21.54
CA GLY A 90 12.38 -15.38 -21.00
C GLY A 90 13.19 -16.46 -20.26
N GLY A 91 12.71 -17.72 -20.17
CA GLY A 91 13.45 -18.84 -19.58
C GLY A 91 13.86 -18.60 -18.12
N ALA A 92 15.17 -18.68 -17.82
CA ALA A 92 15.70 -18.48 -16.47
C ALA A 92 15.56 -17.04 -15.94
N ASP A 93 15.45 -16.07 -16.85
CA ASP A 93 15.29 -14.64 -16.50
C ASP A 93 13.81 -14.23 -16.39
N CYS A 94 12.87 -15.18 -16.54
CA CYS A 94 11.46 -14.97 -16.29
C CYS A 94 11.23 -14.52 -14.84
N GLU A 95 10.57 -13.40 -14.65
CA GLU A 95 10.15 -12.91 -13.33
C GLU A 95 9.04 -13.81 -12.76
N ILE A 96 9.26 -14.30 -11.55
CA ILE A 96 8.27 -15.03 -10.78
C ILE A 96 7.49 -13.99 -9.99
N GLY A 97 6.20 -13.86 -10.27
CA GLY A 97 5.33 -12.89 -9.61
C GLY A 97 5.16 -13.17 -8.10
N GLU A 98 4.49 -12.26 -7.41
CA GLU A 98 4.23 -12.38 -5.97
C GLU A 98 3.65 -13.76 -5.62
N ARG A 99 4.24 -14.42 -4.62
CA ARG A 99 3.91 -15.79 -4.19
C ARG A 99 4.01 -16.85 -5.30
N GLY A 100 4.73 -16.56 -6.39
CA GLY A 100 4.88 -17.49 -7.51
C GLY A 100 3.57 -17.74 -8.26
N ILE A 101 2.76 -16.70 -8.46
CA ILE A 101 1.42 -16.83 -9.09
C ILE A 101 1.46 -17.47 -10.47
N ASN A 102 2.56 -17.33 -11.20
CA ASN A 102 2.80 -17.91 -12.51
C ASN A 102 3.43 -19.31 -12.49
N LEU A 103 3.59 -19.92 -11.32
CA LEU A 103 4.12 -21.26 -11.15
C LEU A 103 3.09 -22.19 -10.51
N SER A 104 2.99 -23.43 -11.01
CA SER A 104 2.22 -24.50 -10.35
C SER A 104 2.86 -24.89 -9.00
N GLY A 105 2.10 -25.57 -8.14
CA GLY A 105 2.63 -26.09 -6.86
C GLY A 105 3.86 -26.97 -7.05
N GLY A 106 3.83 -27.89 -8.03
CA GLY A 106 4.95 -28.75 -8.35
C GLY A 106 6.16 -27.99 -8.89
N GLN A 107 5.96 -26.95 -9.70
CA GLN A 107 7.05 -26.08 -10.17
C GLN A 107 7.71 -25.32 -9.00
N LYS A 108 6.91 -24.77 -8.06
CA LYS A 108 7.44 -24.12 -6.85
C LYS A 108 8.28 -25.09 -6.01
N ALA A 109 7.80 -26.32 -5.81
CA ALA A 109 8.54 -27.35 -5.08
C ALA A 109 9.88 -27.66 -5.75
N ARG A 110 9.90 -27.81 -7.09
CA ARG A 110 11.14 -28.04 -7.86
C ARG A 110 12.10 -26.86 -7.80
N VAL A 111 11.61 -25.62 -7.82
CA VAL A 111 12.44 -24.41 -7.64
C VAL A 111 13.05 -24.36 -6.24
N ALA A 112 12.27 -24.68 -5.19
CA ALA A 112 12.79 -24.75 -3.81
C ALA A 112 13.86 -25.85 -3.66
N LEU A 113 13.64 -27.01 -4.30
CA LEU A 113 14.62 -28.10 -4.32
C LEU A 113 15.88 -27.71 -5.12
N ALA A 114 15.73 -27.01 -6.25
CA ALA A 114 16.84 -26.51 -7.05
C ALA A 114 17.67 -25.48 -6.27
N ARG A 115 17.05 -24.61 -5.49
CA ARG A 115 17.73 -23.70 -4.55
C ARG A 115 18.58 -24.48 -3.56
N ALA A 116 18.03 -25.52 -2.94
CA ALA A 116 18.76 -26.39 -2.03
C ALA A 116 19.94 -27.10 -2.71
N ALA A 117 19.74 -27.58 -3.94
CA ALA A 117 20.77 -28.24 -4.75
C ALA A 117 21.88 -27.28 -5.20
N TYR A 118 21.52 -26.04 -5.53
CA TYR A 118 22.47 -25.00 -5.94
C TYR A 118 23.27 -24.44 -4.75
N SER A 119 22.75 -24.48 -3.54
CA SER A 119 23.50 -24.01 -2.35
C SER A 119 24.75 -24.87 -2.08
N THR A 120 25.72 -24.29 -1.34
CA THR A 120 26.97 -24.98 -0.93
C THR A 120 26.88 -25.56 0.48
N ASN A 121 25.73 -25.49 1.12
CA ASN A 121 25.54 -25.91 2.51
C ASN A 121 25.73 -27.42 2.68
N SER A 122 26.42 -27.83 3.74
CA SER A 122 26.74 -29.23 4.04
C SER A 122 25.54 -30.04 4.56
N LEU A 123 24.56 -29.36 5.19
CA LEU A 123 23.32 -29.94 5.69
C LEU A 123 22.14 -29.51 4.81
N VAL A 124 21.34 -30.48 4.41
CA VAL A 124 20.14 -30.30 3.59
C VAL A 124 18.93 -30.85 4.32
N LEU A 125 17.95 -30.02 4.61
CA LEU A 125 16.69 -30.37 5.27
C LEU A 125 15.56 -30.28 4.23
N LEU A 126 14.88 -31.38 3.99
CA LEU A 126 13.84 -31.52 2.98
C LEU A 126 12.53 -31.93 3.69
N ASP A 127 11.56 -31.03 3.74
CA ASP A 127 10.24 -31.29 4.33
C ASP A 127 9.24 -31.60 3.23
N ASP A 128 9.04 -32.87 2.96
CA ASP A 128 8.11 -33.47 1.99
C ASP A 128 8.12 -32.79 0.58
N PRO A 129 9.30 -32.69 -0.05
CA PRO A 129 9.47 -31.95 -1.30
C PRO A 129 8.79 -32.61 -2.51
N LEU A 130 8.24 -33.82 -2.34
CA LEU A 130 7.65 -34.64 -3.40
C LEU A 130 6.11 -34.61 -3.39
N SER A 131 5.46 -34.06 -2.36
CA SER A 131 4.00 -34.09 -2.16
C SER A 131 3.17 -33.41 -3.26
N ALA A 132 3.75 -32.40 -3.90
CA ALA A 132 3.07 -31.63 -4.96
C ALA A 132 3.52 -32.03 -6.39
N VAL A 133 4.24 -33.16 -6.54
CA VAL A 133 4.88 -33.58 -7.79
C VAL A 133 4.30 -34.92 -8.26
N ASP A 134 4.08 -35.05 -9.55
CA ASP A 134 3.61 -36.34 -10.14
C ASP A 134 4.63 -37.50 -9.97
N ALA A 135 4.16 -38.73 -10.08
CA ALA A 135 4.95 -39.91 -9.80
C ALA A 135 6.21 -40.03 -10.70
N HIS A 136 6.10 -39.68 -11.98
CA HIS A 136 7.22 -39.78 -12.91
C HIS A 136 8.32 -38.77 -12.59
N VAL A 137 7.93 -37.51 -12.32
CA VAL A 137 8.88 -36.45 -11.92
C VAL A 137 9.44 -36.74 -10.52
N SER A 138 8.63 -37.27 -9.59
CA SER A 138 9.08 -37.70 -8.26
C SER A 138 10.21 -38.74 -8.36
N GLU A 139 10.06 -39.75 -9.21
CA GLU A 139 11.11 -40.78 -9.45
C GLU A 139 12.40 -40.14 -10.01
N HIS A 140 12.27 -39.19 -10.94
CA HIS A 140 13.44 -38.47 -11.48
C HIS A 140 14.14 -37.66 -10.37
N LEU A 141 13.38 -36.93 -9.55
CA LEU A 141 13.93 -36.12 -8.45
C LEU A 141 14.63 -36.96 -7.39
N VAL A 142 14.08 -38.14 -7.05
CA VAL A 142 14.72 -39.06 -6.12
C VAL A 142 16.04 -39.57 -6.73
N ASN A 143 16.03 -40.04 -7.98
CA ASN A 143 17.18 -40.66 -8.60
C ASN A 143 18.31 -39.70 -8.97
N LYS A 144 17.98 -38.48 -9.43
CA LYS A 144 18.95 -37.53 -9.97
C LYS A 144 19.31 -36.40 -8.99
N CYS A 145 18.37 -36.05 -8.06
CA CYS A 145 18.57 -34.98 -7.11
C CYS A 145 18.78 -35.51 -5.70
N ILE A 146 17.75 -36.06 -5.02
CA ILE A 146 17.79 -36.37 -3.58
C ILE A 146 18.81 -37.44 -3.23
N ALA A 147 18.78 -38.61 -3.89
CA ALA A 147 19.76 -39.67 -3.75
C ALA A 147 20.85 -39.61 -4.82
N GLY A 148 20.80 -38.61 -5.71
CA GLY A 148 21.71 -38.47 -6.85
C GLY A 148 22.86 -37.50 -6.60
N LYS A 149 23.51 -37.11 -7.72
CA LYS A 149 24.70 -36.25 -7.70
C LYS A 149 24.49 -34.83 -7.18
N ALA A 150 23.25 -34.32 -7.19
CA ALA A 150 22.98 -32.94 -6.73
C ALA A 150 23.38 -32.71 -5.26
N PHE A 151 23.20 -33.71 -4.43
CA PHE A 151 23.52 -33.65 -2.99
C PHE A 151 24.64 -34.63 -2.58
N GLU A 152 25.44 -35.10 -3.52
CA GLU A 152 26.53 -36.04 -3.24
C GLU A 152 27.49 -35.48 -2.16
N GLY A 153 27.83 -36.30 -1.15
CA GLY A 153 28.71 -35.93 -0.04
C GLY A 153 28.09 -35.00 1.01
N ARG A 154 26.82 -34.59 0.84
CA ARG A 154 26.09 -33.73 1.78
C ARG A 154 25.18 -34.57 2.68
N THR A 155 25.07 -34.17 3.94
CA THR A 155 24.09 -34.78 4.88
C THR A 155 22.68 -34.33 4.53
N ARG A 156 21.78 -35.27 4.32
CA ARG A 156 20.39 -35.01 3.89
C ARG A 156 19.41 -35.58 4.89
N ILE A 157 18.49 -34.78 5.37
CA ILE A 157 17.37 -35.24 6.21
C ILE A 157 16.09 -35.00 5.43
N LEU A 158 15.43 -36.07 5.05
CA LEU A 158 14.24 -36.08 4.21
C LEU A 158 13.03 -36.54 5.03
N VAL A 159 12.11 -35.65 5.30
CA VAL A 159 10.74 -36.03 5.70
C VAL A 159 9.97 -36.42 4.45
N THR A 160 9.34 -37.58 4.43
CA THR A 160 8.58 -38.02 3.26
C THR A 160 7.46 -38.98 3.65
N HIS A 161 6.39 -38.92 2.87
CA HIS A 161 5.29 -39.90 2.87
C HIS A 161 5.44 -40.95 1.74
N HIS A 162 6.48 -40.86 0.90
CA HIS A 162 6.74 -41.79 -0.21
C HIS A 162 7.57 -42.98 0.24
N ALA A 163 6.93 -44.12 0.52
CA ALA A 163 7.59 -45.35 0.95
C ALA A 163 8.71 -45.83 -0.03
N ALA A 164 8.57 -45.56 -1.31
CA ALA A 164 9.51 -45.96 -2.35
C ALA A 164 10.91 -45.33 -2.20
N VAL A 165 11.07 -44.25 -1.42
CA VAL A 165 12.37 -43.60 -1.21
C VAL A 165 13.15 -44.24 -0.06
N LEU A 166 12.45 -44.83 0.93
CA LEU A 166 13.05 -45.32 2.18
C LEU A 166 14.15 -46.39 1.98
N PRO A 167 14.02 -47.33 1.04
CA PRO A 167 15.10 -48.32 0.76
C PRO A 167 16.42 -47.68 0.30
N ARG A 168 16.42 -46.43 -0.09
CA ARG A 168 17.62 -45.67 -0.52
C ARG A 168 18.24 -44.82 0.58
N CYS A 169 17.58 -44.76 1.73
CA CYS A 169 18.10 -44.04 2.88
C CYS A 169 19.13 -44.89 3.63
N ASP A 170 20.23 -44.26 4.04
CA ASP A 170 21.25 -44.91 4.86
C ASP A 170 20.73 -45.15 6.28
N LEU A 171 19.78 -44.33 6.75
CA LEU A 171 19.15 -44.43 8.05
C LEU A 171 17.69 -43.99 7.92
N VAL A 172 16.78 -44.71 8.59
CA VAL A 172 15.38 -44.34 8.73
C VAL A 172 15.07 -44.06 10.19
N VAL A 173 14.42 -42.93 10.46
CA VAL A 173 13.96 -42.51 11.79
C VAL A 173 12.44 -42.54 11.80
N VAL A 174 11.86 -43.31 12.70
CA VAL A 174 10.42 -43.39 12.90
C VAL A 174 10.03 -42.50 14.07
N MET A 175 9.14 -41.53 13.81
CA MET A 175 8.61 -40.62 14.83
C MET A 175 7.17 -40.95 15.21
N ARG A 176 6.89 -40.95 16.51
CA ARG A 176 5.53 -41.03 17.08
C ARG A 176 5.41 -40.09 18.26
N ASP A 177 4.34 -39.32 18.32
CA ASP A 177 3.98 -38.43 19.45
C ASP A 177 5.11 -37.49 19.93
N GLY A 178 5.92 -36.99 18.97
CA GLY A 178 7.03 -36.09 19.25
C GLY A 178 8.34 -36.79 19.67
N GLU A 179 8.37 -38.14 19.74
CA GLU A 179 9.54 -38.91 20.10
C GLU A 179 10.05 -39.77 18.95
N ILE A 180 11.33 -40.14 19.02
CA ILE A 180 11.92 -41.12 18.11
C ILE A 180 11.60 -42.49 18.60
N ALA A 181 10.66 -43.17 17.95
CA ALA A 181 10.20 -44.50 18.32
C ALA A 181 11.16 -45.62 17.90
N ALA A 182 11.79 -45.50 16.73
CA ALA A 182 12.77 -46.45 16.22
C ALA A 182 13.75 -45.80 15.23
N THR A 183 14.96 -46.35 15.13
CA THR A 183 16.00 -45.96 14.16
C THR A 183 16.73 -47.18 13.66
N GLY A 184 17.02 -47.22 12.38
CA GLY A 184 17.75 -48.34 11.74
C GLY A 184 17.76 -48.21 10.23
N SER A 185 18.38 -49.18 9.53
CA SER A 185 18.21 -49.31 8.09
C SER A 185 16.77 -49.75 7.76
N TYR A 186 16.35 -49.53 6.51
CA TYR A 186 15.02 -49.94 6.04
C TYR A 186 14.78 -51.43 6.28
N ASP A 187 15.78 -52.29 6.00
CA ASP A 187 15.69 -53.72 6.15
C ASP A 187 15.61 -54.14 7.62
N GLU A 188 16.38 -53.52 8.52
CA GLU A 188 16.36 -53.75 9.97
C GLU A 188 15.01 -53.42 10.57
N LEU A 189 14.43 -52.27 10.24
CA LEU A 189 13.14 -51.81 10.77
C LEU A 189 11.98 -52.71 10.24
N THR A 190 12.05 -53.13 8.99
CA THR A 190 11.10 -54.05 8.40
C THR A 190 11.18 -55.42 9.08
N ALA A 191 12.40 -55.90 9.38
CA ALA A 191 12.61 -57.15 10.11
C ALA A 191 12.11 -57.10 11.58
N GLN A 192 12.13 -55.90 12.19
CA GLN A 192 11.56 -55.62 13.51
C GLN A 192 10.02 -55.51 13.51
N GLY A 193 9.37 -55.67 12.34
CA GLY A 193 7.91 -55.64 12.21
C GLY A 193 7.30 -54.24 12.16
N VAL A 194 8.10 -53.20 11.87
CA VAL A 194 7.61 -51.86 11.64
C VAL A 194 6.92 -51.79 10.29
N ASP A 195 5.61 -51.56 10.27
CA ASP A 195 4.87 -51.41 9.01
C ASP A 195 5.12 -50.02 8.38
N MET A 196 6.09 -49.97 7.46
CA MET A 196 6.43 -48.76 6.73
C MET A 196 5.28 -48.29 5.85
N GLY A 197 4.41 -49.18 5.39
CA GLY A 197 3.26 -48.84 4.56
C GLY A 197 2.17 -48.13 5.35
N GLU A 198 1.96 -48.44 6.61
CA GLU A 198 1.05 -47.75 7.49
C GLU A 198 1.56 -46.34 7.88
N LEU A 199 2.87 -46.21 8.13
CA LEU A 199 3.52 -44.97 8.51
C LEU A 199 3.60 -43.93 7.37
N THR A 200 3.44 -44.38 6.14
CA THR A 200 3.47 -43.51 4.94
C THR A 200 2.09 -43.26 4.32
N LYS A 201 1.03 -43.92 4.82
CA LYS A 201 -0.34 -43.66 4.36
C LYS A 201 -0.78 -42.26 4.86
N GLU A 202 -1.14 -41.38 3.92
CA GLU A 202 -2.02 -40.26 4.25
C GLU A 202 -3.37 -40.84 4.71
N GLU A 203 -3.83 -40.46 5.90
CA GLU A 203 -5.22 -40.72 6.29
C GLU A 203 -6.14 -39.88 5.38
N ASP A 204 -6.75 -40.53 4.41
CA ASP A 204 -7.79 -39.99 3.51
C ASP A 204 -9.08 -39.58 4.26
N ASN A 205 -9.03 -39.46 5.58
CA ASN A 205 -10.17 -39.16 6.42
C ASN A 205 -9.87 -38.10 7.48
N LYS A 206 -9.85 -36.83 7.04
CA LYS A 206 -10.44 -35.69 7.77
C LYS A 206 -10.41 -34.45 6.88
N LYS A 207 -11.44 -34.28 6.06
CA LYS A 207 -11.93 -32.96 5.70
C LYS A 207 -12.39 -32.29 7.00
N SER A 208 -11.49 -31.69 7.75
CA SER A 208 -11.80 -30.70 8.77
C SER A 208 -11.70 -29.33 8.14
N GLU A 209 -12.86 -28.74 8.03
CA GLU A 209 -13.16 -27.37 7.69
C GLU A 209 -12.17 -26.38 8.29
N THR A 210 -11.22 -25.96 7.49
CA THR A 210 -10.64 -24.62 7.54
C THR A 210 -10.96 -24.00 6.19
N PRO A 211 -11.53 -22.81 6.11
CA PRO A 211 -11.87 -22.21 4.84
C PRO A 211 -10.58 -21.78 4.14
N VAL A 212 -10.01 -22.70 3.40
CA VAL A 212 -9.07 -22.37 2.31
C VAL A 212 -9.93 -21.78 1.21
N VAL A 213 -9.70 -20.53 0.89
CA VAL A 213 -10.26 -19.91 -0.32
C VAL A 213 -9.75 -20.74 -1.48
N GLU A 214 -10.60 -21.64 -1.98
CA GLU A 214 -10.36 -22.44 -3.18
C GLU A 214 -10.15 -21.48 -4.36
N ALA A 215 -8.94 -21.51 -4.91
CA ALA A 215 -8.72 -21.02 -6.25
C ALA A 215 -9.38 -22.05 -7.20
N ILE A 216 -10.53 -21.66 -7.74
CA ILE A 216 -11.27 -22.45 -8.73
C ILE A 216 -10.37 -22.62 -9.96
N ALA A 217 -9.91 -23.84 -10.18
CA ALA A 217 -9.27 -24.23 -11.44
C ALA A 217 -10.36 -24.27 -12.52
N VAL A 218 -10.30 -23.34 -13.47
CA VAL A 218 -11.15 -23.36 -14.67
C VAL A 218 -10.52 -24.28 -15.69
N GLU A 219 -11.18 -25.41 -15.96
CA GLU A 219 -10.90 -26.23 -17.13
C GLU A 219 -11.13 -25.43 -18.41
N SER A 220 -10.12 -25.36 -19.26
CA SER A 220 -10.18 -24.70 -20.56
C SER A 220 -10.94 -25.58 -21.55
N THR A 221 -12.20 -25.28 -21.81
CA THR A 221 -12.87 -25.73 -23.02
C THR A 221 -12.64 -24.70 -24.12
N GLY A 222 -11.98 -25.14 -25.19
CA GLY A 222 -11.62 -24.32 -26.32
C GLY A 222 -12.83 -23.78 -27.08
N VAL A 223 -12.85 -22.47 -27.22
CA VAL A 223 -13.59 -21.77 -28.28
C VAL A 223 -12.60 -20.80 -28.94
N SER A 224 -12.32 -21.09 -30.20
CA SER A 224 -11.51 -20.26 -31.08
C SER A 224 -12.25 -18.95 -31.39
N VAL A 225 -11.69 -17.82 -30.95
CA VAL A 225 -12.08 -16.49 -31.42
C VAL A 225 -10.90 -15.92 -32.21
N GLU A 226 -11.19 -15.54 -33.46
CA GLU A 226 -10.25 -14.97 -34.41
C GLU A 226 -9.54 -13.75 -33.82
N ALA A 227 -8.20 -13.78 -33.93
CA ALA A 227 -7.32 -12.74 -33.46
C ALA A 227 -7.39 -11.53 -34.40
N VAL A 228 -7.68 -10.37 -33.85
CA VAL A 228 -7.28 -9.09 -34.42
C VAL A 228 -5.85 -8.84 -33.94
N GLU A 229 -4.90 -8.93 -34.87
CA GLU A 229 -3.49 -8.64 -34.63
C GLU A 229 -3.32 -7.17 -34.25
N VAL A 230 -2.95 -6.95 -33.00
CA VAL A 230 -2.25 -5.73 -32.55
C VAL A 230 -0.89 -6.20 -32.07
N GLU A 231 0.14 -5.89 -32.85
CA GLU A 231 1.53 -6.07 -32.45
C GLU A 231 1.83 -5.18 -31.25
N GLU A 232 1.76 -5.74 -30.03
CA GLU A 232 2.40 -5.18 -28.84
C GLU A 232 3.56 -6.11 -28.47
N GLU A 233 4.78 -5.56 -28.47
CA GLU A 233 5.97 -6.19 -27.91
C GLU A 233 5.65 -6.67 -26.49
N GLN A 234 5.59 -7.98 -26.30
CA GLN A 234 5.40 -8.63 -25.00
C GLN A 234 6.70 -8.54 -24.19
N ASP A 235 6.90 -7.41 -23.54
CA ASP A 235 7.78 -7.30 -22.39
C ASP A 235 7.11 -8.06 -21.25
N GLY A 236 7.70 -9.14 -20.73
CA GLY A 236 7.10 -10.15 -19.83
C GLY A 236 6.62 -9.64 -18.45
N LYS A 237 6.03 -8.47 -18.38
CA LYS A 237 5.42 -7.87 -17.19
C LYS A 237 3.95 -8.25 -17.08
N LEU A 238 3.64 -9.17 -16.17
CA LEU A 238 2.29 -9.67 -15.88
C LEU A 238 1.35 -8.69 -15.18
N THR A 239 1.82 -7.58 -14.67
CA THR A 239 0.99 -6.56 -14.04
C THR A 239 0.85 -5.35 -14.95
N SER A 240 -0.33 -5.17 -15.55
CA SER A 240 -0.71 -3.86 -16.06
C SER A 240 -0.59 -2.86 -14.91
N ALA A 241 0.36 -1.94 -15.03
CA ALA A 241 0.48 -0.81 -14.11
C ALA A 241 -0.90 -0.16 -14.02
N GLU A 242 -1.43 0.04 -12.79
CA GLU A 242 -2.61 0.89 -12.62
C GLU A 242 -2.34 2.17 -13.41
N GLY A 243 -3.20 2.46 -14.38
CA GLY A 243 -3.05 3.64 -15.21
C GLY A 243 -2.97 4.86 -14.31
N ALA A 244 -1.75 5.37 -14.09
CA ALA A 244 -1.53 6.58 -13.32
C ALA A 244 -2.25 7.68 -14.07
N GLN A 245 -3.47 8.03 -13.64
CA GLN A 245 -4.25 9.09 -14.25
C GLN A 245 -3.40 10.36 -14.27
N LYS A 246 -2.97 10.75 -15.47
CA LYS A 246 -2.18 11.95 -15.73
C LYS A 246 -3.16 13.12 -15.79
N GLY A 247 -3.33 13.86 -14.68
CA GLY A 247 -4.11 15.09 -14.76
C GLY A 247 -4.60 15.62 -13.40
N LEU A 248 -5.16 16.83 -13.45
CA LEU A 248 -5.98 17.42 -12.39
C LEU A 248 -7.34 16.71 -12.39
N VAL A 249 -7.92 16.53 -11.20
CA VAL A 249 -9.26 15.95 -11.02
C VAL A 249 -10.26 16.67 -11.92
N SER A 250 -11.06 15.89 -12.65
CA SER A 250 -12.05 16.43 -13.59
C SER A 250 -13.13 17.27 -12.88
N ASN A 251 -13.55 18.37 -13.50
CA ASN A 251 -14.69 19.14 -13.01
C ASN A 251 -15.97 18.29 -12.89
N ARG A 252 -16.09 17.22 -13.70
CA ARG A 252 -17.19 16.24 -13.64
C ARG A 252 -17.23 15.55 -12.28
N THR A 253 -16.07 15.18 -11.71
CA THR A 253 -15.98 14.51 -10.40
C THR A 253 -16.52 15.40 -9.28
N TRP A 254 -16.19 16.71 -9.31
CA TRP A 254 -16.74 17.69 -8.37
C TRP A 254 -18.25 17.82 -8.48
N PHE A 255 -18.76 17.81 -9.70
CA PHE A 255 -20.21 17.87 -9.97
C PHE A 255 -20.93 16.62 -9.45
N VAL A 256 -20.37 15.44 -9.67
CA VAL A 256 -20.92 14.16 -9.18
C VAL A 256 -21.01 14.16 -7.66
N PHE A 257 -19.95 14.58 -6.96
CA PHE A 257 -19.96 14.66 -5.50
C PHE A 257 -20.98 15.66 -4.96
N ALA A 258 -21.02 16.84 -5.55
CA ALA A 258 -21.97 17.88 -5.15
C ALA A 258 -23.43 17.45 -5.35
N ARG A 259 -23.71 16.74 -6.45
CA ARG A 259 -25.05 16.19 -6.76
C ARG A 259 -25.42 15.07 -5.79
N ALA A 260 -24.50 14.16 -5.49
CA ALA A 260 -24.73 13.03 -4.59
C ALA A 260 -25.17 13.49 -3.18
N GLY A 261 -24.54 14.54 -2.63
CA GLY A 261 -24.91 15.11 -1.33
C GLY A 261 -26.06 16.10 -1.39
N GLY A 262 -26.43 16.61 -2.59
CA GLY A 262 -27.48 17.59 -2.80
C GLY A 262 -27.01 19.05 -2.78
N TRP A 263 -27.25 19.76 -3.85
CA TRP A 263 -26.84 21.17 -4.05
C TRP A 263 -27.38 22.14 -2.99
N GLY A 264 -28.60 21.90 -2.49
CA GLY A 264 -29.21 22.76 -1.48
C GLY A 264 -28.37 22.88 -0.22
N TRP A 265 -27.80 21.79 0.25
CA TRP A 265 -26.93 21.77 1.43
C TRP A 265 -25.63 22.55 1.21
N ILE A 266 -25.03 22.48 0.02
CA ILE A 266 -23.85 23.26 -0.33
C ILE A 266 -24.18 24.77 -0.31
N CYS A 267 -25.32 25.17 -0.87
CA CYS A 267 -25.76 26.56 -0.87
C CYS A 267 -25.98 27.08 0.55
N VAL A 268 -26.64 26.31 1.42
CA VAL A 268 -26.84 26.68 2.84
C VAL A 268 -25.50 26.77 3.57
N ALA A 269 -24.58 25.82 3.35
CA ALA A 269 -23.24 25.86 3.94
C ALA A 269 -22.45 27.09 3.48
N LEU A 270 -22.53 27.46 2.20
CA LEU A 270 -21.88 28.64 1.66
C LEU A 270 -22.48 29.94 2.24
N CYS A 271 -23.79 30.03 2.34
CA CYS A 271 -24.46 31.18 2.98
C CYS A 271 -24.06 31.31 4.46
N ALA A 272 -24.03 30.21 5.21
CA ALA A 272 -23.61 30.21 6.62
C ALA A 272 -22.11 30.60 6.76
N LEU A 273 -21.26 30.13 5.86
CA LEU A 273 -19.85 30.49 5.82
C LEU A 273 -19.64 31.97 5.56
N LEU A 274 -20.28 32.51 4.51
CA LEU A 274 -20.16 33.92 4.13
C LEU A 274 -20.79 34.83 5.20
N GLY A 275 -21.96 34.47 5.73
CA GLY A 275 -22.64 35.23 6.76
C GLY A 275 -21.86 35.27 8.07
N GLY A 276 -21.35 34.12 8.52
CA GLY A 276 -20.49 34.04 9.71
C GLY A 276 -19.21 34.86 9.55
N ARG A 277 -18.58 34.77 8.35
CA ARG A 277 -17.36 35.53 8.05
C ARG A 277 -17.60 37.04 7.96
N ALA A 278 -18.71 37.46 7.34
CA ALA A 278 -19.11 38.86 7.27
C ALA A 278 -19.36 39.41 8.68
N SER A 279 -20.01 38.64 9.56
CA SER A 279 -20.24 39.03 10.97
C SER A 279 -18.91 39.22 11.71
N GLU A 280 -17.96 38.33 11.57
CA GLU A 280 -16.65 38.41 12.20
C GLU A 280 -15.89 39.67 11.74
N VAL A 281 -15.79 39.89 10.42
CA VAL A 281 -15.14 41.07 9.84
C VAL A 281 -15.83 42.35 10.27
N ALA A 282 -17.17 42.37 10.30
CA ALA A 282 -17.94 43.53 10.80
C ALA A 282 -17.63 43.83 12.27
N GLY A 283 -17.50 42.79 13.12
CA GLY A 283 -17.08 42.93 14.51
C GLY A 283 -15.68 43.55 14.67
N GLN A 284 -14.72 43.09 13.83
CA GLN A 284 -13.35 43.65 13.80
C GLN A 284 -13.36 45.15 13.42
N PHE A 285 -14.14 45.55 12.42
CA PHE A 285 -14.29 46.97 12.05
C PHE A 285 -15.00 47.77 13.11
N TYR A 286 -15.99 47.20 13.77
CA TYR A 286 -16.70 47.83 14.84
C TYR A 286 -15.78 48.12 16.03
N LEU A 287 -14.92 47.17 16.40
CA LEU A 287 -13.88 47.34 17.42
C LEU A 287 -12.86 48.40 17.01
N ALA A 288 -12.32 48.33 15.77
CA ALA A 288 -11.35 49.30 15.26
C ALA A 288 -11.87 50.73 15.25
N ARG A 289 -13.18 50.94 14.98
CA ARG A 289 -13.84 52.25 15.09
C ARG A 289 -13.97 52.71 16.54
N TRP A 290 -14.27 51.81 17.46
CA TRP A 290 -14.42 52.12 18.87
C TRP A 290 -13.10 52.61 19.47
N THR A 291 -11.98 51.96 19.15
CA THR A 291 -10.65 52.30 19.67
C THR A 291 -10.11 53.65 19.15
N THR A 292 -10.72 54.23 18.12
CA THR A 292 -10.31 55.52 17.57
C THR A 292 -11.13 56.70 18.12
N ARG A 293 -12.08 56.45 19.02
CA ARG A 293 -12.85 57.53 19.70
C ARG A 293 -11.97 58.22 20.75
N HIS A 294 -11.99 59.55 20.72
CA HIS A 294 -11.19 60.39 21.60
C HIS A 294 -11.96 60.87 22.84
N GLU A 295 -13.27 60.62 22.93
CA GLU A 295 -14.12 61.03 24.05
C GLU A 295 -14.27 59.86 25.03
N ASP A 296 -14.29 60.18 26.35
CA ASP A 296 -14.59 59.20 27.39
C ASP A 296 -16.04 58.71 27.28
N PRO A 297 -16.29 57.46 26.94
CA PRO A 297 -17.63 56.95 26.72
C PRO A 297 -18.35 56.78 28.06
N GLY A 298 -19.59 57.26 28.16
CA GLY A 298 -20.45 57.01 29.31
C GLY A 298 -20.75 55.50 29.47
N ARG A 299 -21.01 55.04 30.68
CA ARG A 299 -21.29 53.66 31.03
C ARG A 299 -22.34 53.00 30.11
N HIS A 300 -23.35 53.74 29.71
CA HIS A 300 -24.40 53.24 28.80
C HIS A 300 -23.88 52.95 27.38
N GLU A 301 -23.00 53.80 26.89
CA GLU A 301 -22.39 53.62 25.55
C GLU A 301 -21.43 52.41 25.52
N VAL A 302 -20.66 52.20 26.59
CA VAL A 302 -19.82 51.01 26.76
C VAL A 302 -20.67 49.76 26.73
N MET A 303 -21.80 49.71 27.44
CA MET A 303 -22.69 48.55 27.44
C MET A 303 -23.31 48.30 26.07
N GLN A 304 -23.73 49.34 25.36
CA GLN A 304 -24.22 49.18 23.96
C GLN A 304 -23.14 48.66 23.02
N PHE A 305 -21.90 49.11 23.19
CA PHE A 305 -20.78 48.60 22.43
C PHE A 305 -20.58 47.10 22.68
N VAL A 306 -20.53 46.70 23.95
CA VAL A 306 -20.35 45.29 24.34
C VAL A 306 -21.46 44.40 23.77
N TYR A 307 -22.73 44.83 23.87
CA TYR A 307 -23.85 44.05 23.31
C TYR A 307 -23.76 43.89 21.80
N ARG A 308 -23.40 44.92 21.05
CA ARG A 308 -23.26 44.85 19.58
C ARG A 308 -22.07 44.01 19.18
N TYR A 309 -20.93 44.14 19.85
CA TYR A 309 -19.75 43.32 19.61
C TYR A 309 -20.04 41.86 19.90
N LEU A 310 -20.73 41.57 21.01
CA LEU A 310 -21.16 40.20 21.35
C LEU A 310 -22.12 39.65 20.29
N ALA A 311 -23.03 40.44 19.75
CA ALA A 311 -23.91 39.99 18.66
C ALA A 311 -23.14 39.60 17.41
N TYR A 312 -22.10 40.37 17.02
CA TYR A 312 -21.21 39.98 15.91
C TYR A 312 -20.44 38.70 16.21
N ALA A 313 -19.92 38.52 17.40
CA ALA A 313 -19.21 37.33 17.82
C ALA A 313 -20.12 36.09 17.78
N LEU A 314 -21.33 36.21 18.33
CA LEU A 314 -22.33 35.13 18.29
C LEU A 314 -22.78 34.81 16.86
N GLY A 315 -22.93 35.81 15.99
CA GLY A 315 -23.20 35.59 14.55
C GLY A 315 -22.11 34.83 13.85
N ALA A 316 -20.85 35.11 14.15
CA ALA A 316 -19.70 34.38 13.62
C ALA A 316 -19.68 32.91 14.08
N VAL A 317 -19.88 32.67 15.39
CA VAL A 317 -19.96 31.32 15.97
C VAL A 317 -21.14 30.52 15.39
N ALA A 318 -22.32 31.17 15.29
CA ALA A 318 -23.50 30.54 14.70
C ALA A 318 -23.28 30.14 13.23
N GLY A 319 -22.66 31.01 12.43
CA GLY A 319 -22.30 30.71 11.04
C GLY A 319 -21.34 29.50 10.94
N LEU A 320 -20.34 29.43 11.81
CA LEU A 320 -19.40 28.31 11.87
C LEU A 320 -20.09 26.99 12.25
N ALA A 321 -20.96 27.04 13.27
CA ALA A 321 -21.71 25.87 13.75
C ALA A 321 -22.68 25.35 12.67
N ILE A 322 -23.49 26.25 12.07
CA ILE A 322 -24.43 25.88 11.00
C ILE A 322 -23.68 25.27 9.81
N ARG A 323 -22.59 25.90 9.36
CA ARG A 323 -21.75 25.34 8.30
C ARG A 323 -21.26 23.94 8.64
N GLY A 324 -20.77 23.72 9.87
CA GLY A 324 -20.24 22.42 10.30
C GLY A 324 -21.30 21.31 10.21
N VAL A 325 -22.50 21.56 10.74
CA VAL A 325 -23.61 20.59 10.73
C VAL A 325 -24.10 20.34 9.29
N VAL A 326 -24.27 21.38 8.51
CA VAL A 326 -24.77 21.28 7.13
C VAL A 326 -23.80 20.53 6.22
N LEU A 327 -22.49 20.81 6.32
CA LEU A 327 -21.47 20.08 5.59
C LEU A 327 -21.38 18.62 6.03
N ALA A 328 -21.52 18.33 7.32
CA ALA A 328 -21.55 16.96 7.82
C ALA A 328 -22.74 16.19 7.21
N HIS A 329 -23.93 16.79 7.19
CA HIS A 329 -25.11 16.18 6.59
C HIS A 329 -24.94 15.92 5.07
N HIS A 330 -24.42 16.92 4.33
CA HIS A 330 -24.11 16.77 2.90
C HIS A 330 -23.17 15.60 2.65
N ARG A 331 -22.10 15.47 3.46
CA ARG A 331 -21.07 14.44 3.29
C ARG A 331 -21.61 13.04 3.53
N ILE A 332 -22.35 12.84 4.63
CA ILE A 332 -22.97 11.54 4.96
C ILE A 332 -23.89 11.13 3.81
N ARG A 333 -24.74 12.04 3.34
CA ARG A 333 -25.63 11.76 2.22
C ARG A 333 -24.90 11.46 0.91
N ALA A 334 -23.79 12.16 0.63
CA ALA A 334 -22.98 11.91 -0.55
C ALA A 334 -22.33 10.51 -0.49
N ALA A 335 -21.77 10.14 0.66
CA ALA A 335 -21.16 8.84 0.89
C ALA A 335 -22.18 7.71 0.75
N ASP A 336 -23.34 7.82 1.38
CA ASP A 336 -24.44 6.84 1.28
C ASP A 336 -24.89 6.66 -0.18
N THR A 337 -25.08 7.77 -0.91
CA THR A 337 -25.51 7.71 -2.33
C THR A 337 -24.44 7.06 -3.21
N LEU A 338 -23.17 7.41 -3.02
CA LEU A 338 -22.06 6.83 -3.79
C LEU A 338 -21.88 5.34 -3.47
N HIS A 339 -21.94 4.97 -2.18
CA HIS A 339 -21.83 3.58 -1.75
C HIS A 339 -22.96 2.73 -2.33
N ALA A 340 -24.21 3.16 -2.17
CA ALA A 340 -25.39 2.46 -2.71
C ALA A 340 -25.28 2.29 -4.23
N THR A 341 -24.87 3.34 -4.95
CA THR A 341 -24.72 3.29 -6.41
C THR A 341 -23.66 2.28 -6.86
N VAL A 342 -22.50 2.23 -6.18
CA VAL A 342 -21.43 1.29 -6.53
C VAL A 342 -21.82 -0.13 -6.16
N LEU A 343 -22.44 -0.33 -4.99
CA LEU A 343 -22.89 -1.64 -4.54
C LEU A 343 -23.90 -2.25 -5.52
N GLU A 344 -24.93 -1.48 -5.88
CA GLU A 344 -25.93 -1.90 -6.86
C GLU A 344 -25.28 -2.32 -8.19
N ARG A 345 -24.37 -1.50 -8.70
CA ARG A 345 -23.70 -1.78 -9.98
C ARG A 345 -22.80 -3.00 -9.94
N VAL A 346 -22.08 -3.22 -8.85
CA VAL A 346 -21.21 -4.39 -8.70
C VAL A 346 -22.04 -5.66 -8.54
N LEU A 347 -23.16 -5.62 -7.81
CA LEU A 347 -24.06 -6.77 -7.65
C LEU A 347 -24.74 -7.20 -8.96
N PHE A 348 -25.03 -6.25 -9.84
CA PHE A 348 -25.64 -6.52 -11.16
C PHE A 348 -24.61 -6.57 -12.30
N ALA A 349 -23.30 -6.61 -11.97
CA ALA A 349 -22.25 -6.72 -12.97
C ALA A 349 -22.28 -8.09 -13.67
N PRO A 350 -22.03 -8.15 -14.99
CA PRO A 350 -21.90 -9.41 -15.71
C PRO A 350 -20.71 -10.23 -15.21
N THR A 351 -20.78 -11.56 -15.32
CA THR A 351 -19.70 -12.47 -14.88
C THR A 351 -18.36 -12.14 -15.52
N ALA A 352 -18.34 -11.74 -16.79
CA ALA A 352 -17.16 -11.31 -17.52
C ALA A 352 -16.38 -10.16 -16.82
N PHE A 353 -17.05 -9.33 -16.02
CA PHE A 353 -16.39 -8.30 -15.22
C PHE A 353 -15.54 -8.91 -14.11
N PHE A 354 -16.04 -9.95 -13.43
CA PHE A 354 -15.32 -10.62 -12.35
C PHE A 354 -14.16 -11.48 -12.87
N ASP A 355 -14.25 -11.96 -14.11
CA ASP A 355 -13.18 -12.72 -14.77
C ASP A 355 -11.94 -11.84 -15.05
N VAL A 356 -12.18 -10.55 -15.38
CA VAL A 356 -11.11 -9.59 -15.72
C VAL A 356 -10.64 -8.76 -14.51
N THR A 357 -11.53 -8.57 -13.50
CA THR A 357 -11.27 -7.69 -12.35
C THR A 357 -10.99 -8.50 -11.09
N PRO A 358 -9.76 -8.47 -10.54
CA PRO A 358 -9.43 -9.18 -9.31
C PRO A 358 -10.35 -8.74 -8.15
N ILE A 359 -10.87 -9.70 -7.39
CA ILE A 359 -11.76 -9.46 -6.23
C ILE A 359 -11.13 -8.49 -5.23
N GLY A 360 -9.81 -8.59 -5.01
CA GLY A 360 -9.08 -7.66 -4.13
C GLY A 360 -9.18 -6.20 -4.59
N ARG A 361 -9.25 -5.94 -5.89
CA ARG A 361 -9.45 -4.58 -6.43
C ARG A 361 -10.85 -4.05 -6.11
N VAL A 362 -11.88 -4.89 -6.29
CA VAL A 362 -13.26 -4.55 -5.93
C VAL A 362 -13.36 -4.27 -4.42
N LEU A 363 -12.82 -5.15 -3.59
CA LEU A 363 -12.82 -4.99 -2.13
C LEU A 363 -12.10 -3.70 -1.70
N ASN A 364 -10.99 -3.33 -2.33
CA ASN A 364 -10.26 -2.10 -2.03
C ASN A 364 -11.09 -0.84 -2.38
N ARG A 365 -11.95 -0.87 -3.40
CA ARG A 365 -12.90 0.23 -3.69
C ARG A 365 -13.89 0.42 -2.55
N PHE A 366 -14.43 -0.68 -1.98
CA PHE A 366 -15.40 -0.61 -0.87
C PHE A 366 -14.74 -0.28 0.48
N SER A 367 -13.55 -0.78 0.76
CA SER A 367 -12.86 -0.53 2.04
C SER A 367 -12.02 0.75 2.03
N GLY A 368 -11.19 0.96 1.00
CA GLY A 368 -10.22 2.05 0.95
C GLY A 368 -10.79 3.35 0.38
N ASP A 369 -11.38 3.29 -0.83
CA ASP A 369 -11.82 4.50 -1.52
C ASP A 369 -13.08 5.09 -0.87
N ILE A 370 -14.04 4.26 -0.43
CA ILE A 370 -15.23 4.75 0.29
C ILE A 370 -14.83 5.31 1.65
N LEU A 371 -13.94 4.67 2.39
CA LEU A 371 -13.41 5.22 3.64
C LEU A 371 -12.75 6.58 3.43
N THR A 372 -12.01 6.75 2.32
CA THR A 372 -11.41 8.05 1.98
C THR A 372 -12.48 9.11 1.75
N VAL A 373 -13.60 8.79 1.10
CA VAL A 373 -14.72 9.72 0.89
C VAL A 373 -15.40 10.07 2.21
N ASP A 374 -15.65 9.08 3.06
CA ASP A 374 -16.35 9.27 4.34
C ASP A 374 -15.54 10.11 5.33
N THR A 375 -14.26 9.83 5.48
CA THR A 375 -13.43 10.41 6.53
C THR A 375 -12.53 11.52 6.01
N GLU A 376 -11.58 11.20 5.13
CA GLU A 376 -10.49 12.09 4.74
C GLU A 376 -10.95 13.24 3.83
N LEU A 377 -11.75 12.95 2.81
CA LEU A 377 -12.28 13.96 1.90
C LEU A 377 -13.20 14.92 2.67
N SER A 378 -14.03 14.35 3.52
CA SER A 378 -14.94 15.07 4.39
C SER A 378 -14.22 16.07 5.27
N ARG A 379 -13.18 15.65 5.96
CA ARG A 379 -12.36 16.48 6.84
C ARG A 379 -11.63 17.57 6.06
N THR A 380 -10.93 17.17 4.99
CA THR A 380 -10.13 18.07 4.17
C THR A 380 -10.99 19.17 3.51
N MET A 381 -12.18 18.83 3.03
CA MET A 381 -13.11 19.79 2.43
C MET A 381 -13.62 20.82 3.47
N SER A 382 -13.92 20.38 4.69
CA SER A 382 -14.33 21.27 5.77
C SER A 382 -13.21 22.23 6.18
N GLU A 383 -11.99 21.71 6.35
CA GLU A 383 -10.80 22.49 6.68
C GLU A 383 -10.48 23.49 5.56
N PHE A 384 -10.46 23.03 4.30
CA PHE A 384 -10.17 23.88 3.13
C PHE A 384 -11.17 25.01 2.99
N SER A 385 -12.48 24.73 3.09
CA SER A 385 -13.51 25.76 3.00
C SER A 385 -13.40 26.81 4.11
N GLY A 386 -13.04 26.37 5.33
CA GLY A 386 -12.74 27.27 6.44
C GLY A 386 -11.56 28.19 6.15
N VAL A 387 -10.42 27.60 5.83
CA VAL A 387 -9.19 28.35 5.53
C VAL A 387 -9.36 29.29 4.34
N ALA A 388 -10.02 28.85 3.26
CA ALA A 388 -10.30 29.69 2.11
C ALA A 388 -11.15 30.92 2.48
N SER A 389 -12.17 30.74 3.35
CA SER A 389 -12.99 31.84 3.82
C SER A 389 -12.20 32.84 4.67
N TYR A 390 -11.24 32.37 5.48
CA TYR A 390 -10.35 33.24 6.24
C TYR A 390 -9.47 34.09 5.33
N VAL A 391 -8.87 33.49 4.30
CA VAL A 391 -8.07 34.25 3.32
C VAL A 391 -8.91 35.30 2.61
N ILE A 392 -10.11 34.95 2.13
CA ILE A 392 -11.02 35.89 1.48
C ILE A 392 -11.43 37.02 2.44
N GLY A 393 -11.84 36.68 3.65
CA GLY A 393 -12.24 37.67 4.67
C GLY A 393 -11.11 38.62 5.04
N ALA A 394 -9.90 38.13 5.22
CA ALA A 394 -8.73 38.95 5.53
C ALA A 394 -8.36 39.89 4.38
N VAL A 395 -8.42 39.41 3.11
CA VAL A 395 -8.20 40.28 1.93
C VAL A 395 -9.29 41.37 1.86
N VAL A 396 -10.55 41.02 2.08
CA VAL A 396 -11.65 41.99 2.10
C VAL A 396 -11.43 43.03 3.24
N ALA A 397 -11.11 42.57 4.44
CA ALA A 397 -10.82 43.44 5.57
C ALA A 397 -9.68 44.41 5.26
N LEU A 398 -8.60 43.92 4.64
CA LEU A 398 -7.45 44.72 4.26
C LEU A 398 -7.78 45.75 3.17
N CYS A 399 -8.56 45.36 2.14
CA CYS A 399 -9.02 46.28 1.10
C CYS A 399 -9.94 47.39 1.66
N VAL A 400 -10.87 47.04 2.54
CA VAL A 400 -11.77 48.01 3.15
C VAL A 400 -11.02 48.94 4.13
N ALA A 401 -10.12 48.38 4.95
CA ALA A 401 -9.31 49.18 5.90
C ALA A 401 -8.45 50.22 5.18
N THR A 402 -7.84 49.83 4.04
CA THR A 402 -6.96 50.71 3.24
C THR A 402 -7.70 51.54 2.18
N LYS A 403 -9.04 51.57 2.20
CA LYS A 403 -9.87 52.27 1.20
C LYS A 403 -9.55 51.86 -0.24
N GLY A 404 -9.23 50.61 -0.46
CA GLY A 404 -8.89 50.04 -1.79
C GLY A 404 -7.45 50.24 -2.23
N MET A 405 -6.61 51.01 -1.58
CA MET A 405 -5.21 51.23 -1.97
C MET A 405 -4.38 49.94 -1.93
N TYR A 406 -4.72 49.00 -1.07
CA TYR A 406 -4.07 47.71 -1.03
C TYR A 406 -4.23 46.91 -2.34
N LEU A 407 -5.29 47.14 -3.12
CA LEU A 407 -5.49 46.44 -4.41
C LEU A 407 -4.32 46.69 -5.38
N VAL A 408 -3.72 47.86 -5.38
CA VAL A 408 -2.57 48.20 -6.20
C VAL A 408 -1.35 47.31 -5.84
N LEU A 409 -1.20 47.03 -4.53
CA LEU A 409 -0.14 46.15 -4.01
C LEU A 409 -0.50 44.66 -4.15
N ALA A 410 -1.78 44.34 -4.02
CA ALA A 410 -2.26 42.96 -4.08
C ALA A 410 -2.04 42.31 -5.46
N VAL A 411 -2.22 43.07 -6.55
CA VAL A 411 -2.08 42.53 -7.91
C VAL A 411 -0.69 41.95 -8.15
N PRO A 412 0.44 42.66 -7.96
CA PRO A 412 1.76 42.06 -8.14
C PRO A 412 2.03 40.92 -7.15
N LEU A 413 1.56 41.01 -5.90
CA LEU A 413 1.70 39.93 -4.92
C LEU A 413 0.96 38.66 -5.35
N ILE A 414 -0.25 38.78 -5.90
CA ILE A 414 -1.02 37.65 -6.44
C ILE A 414 -0.30 37.02 -7.64
N LEU A 415 0.31 37.79 -8.53
CA LEU A 415 1.05 37.26 -9.66
C LEU A 415 2.28 36.46 -9.20
N VAL A 416 3.05 36.98 -8.24
CA VAL A 416 4.19 36.27 -7.64
C VAL A 416 3.71 35.01 -6.91
N TYR A 417 2.63 35.09 -6.13
CA TYR A 417 2.01 33.95 -5.47
C TYR A 417 1.63 32.85 -6.46
N ARG A 418 0.95 33.21 -7.56
CA ARG A 418 0.57 32.22 -8.61
C ARG A 418 1.79 31.54 -9.23
N GLN A 419 2.89 32.27 -9.42
CA GLN A 419 4.13 31.70 -9.94
C GLN A 419 4.75 30.70 -8.94
N ILE A 420 4.77 31.05 -7.66
CA ILE A 420 5.26 30.17 -6.58
C ILE A 420 4.37 28.92 -6.48
N ASP A 421 3.04 29.08 -6.42
CA ASP A 421 2.07 28.00 -6.33
C ASP A 421 2.17 27.03 -7.52
N ARG A 422 2.28 27.56 -8.75
CA ARG A 422 2.43 26.76 -9.97
C ARG A 422 3.70 25.90 -9.94
N ARG A 423 4.84 26.46 -9.51
CA ARG A 423 6.11 25.73 -9.39
C ARG A 423 6.01 24.66 -8.31
N PHE A 424 5.46 25.01 -7.15
CA PHE A 424 5.27 24.08 -6.04
C PHE A 424 4.38 22.90 -6.44
N ARG A 425 3.19 23.15 -6.99
CA ARG A 425 2.26 22.10 -7.39
C ARG A 425 2.87 21.12 -8.39
N PHE A 426 3.60 21.64 -9.38
CA PHE A 426 4.27 20.79 -10.35
C PHE A 426 5.29 19.85 -9.68
N SER A 427 6.19 20.39 -8.87
CA SER A 427 7.23 19.60 -8.18
C SER A 427 6.66 18.66 -7.12
N SER A 428 5.77 19.15 -6.26
CA SER A 428 5.15 18.38 -5.18
C SER A 428 4.36 17.19 -5.72
N THR A 429 3.62 17.36 -6.82
CA THR A 429 2.87 16.25 -7.43
C THR A 429 3.80 15.14 -7.93
N GLN A 430 4.93 15.48 -8.55
CA GLN A 430 5.89 14.48 -9.04
C GLN A 430 6.59 13.75 -7.88
N ILE A 431 7.02 14.48 -6.86
CA ILE A 431 7.66 13.91 -5.66
C ILE A 431 6.69 12.97 -4.93
N SER A 432 5.43 13.38 -4.74
CA SER A 432 4.40 12.55 -4.09
C SER A 432 4.10 11.27 -4.88
N ARG A 433 4.14 11.33 -6.23
CA ARG A 433 4.02 10.12 -7.08
C ARG A 433 5.20 9.18 -6.87
N LEU A 434 6.43 9.71 -6.85
CA LEU A 434 7.64 8.92 -6.61
C LEU A 434 7.59 8.27 -5.22
N ALA A 435 7.15 9.00 -4.19
CA ALA A 435 7.00 8.44 -2.83
C ALA A 435 5.98 7.29 -2.79
N LYS A 436 4.85 7.41 -3.50
CA LYS A 436 3.87 6.33 -3.61
C LYS A 436 4.43 5.10 -4.33
N LEU A 437 5.16 5.30 -5.43
CA LEU A 437 5.82 4.22 -6.16
C LEU A 437 6.91 3.54 -5.32
N ALA A 438 7.71 4.30 -4.57
CA ALA A 438 8.75 3.76 -3.70
C ALA A 438 8.20 3.00 -2.49
N ARG A 439 6.95 3.26 -2.08
CA ARG A 439 6.32 2.58 -0.93
C ARG A 439 5.94 1.13 -1.25
N SER A 440 5.45 0.85 -2.44
CA SER A 440 4.96 -0.48 -2.81
C SER A 440 6.06 -1.57 -2.70
N PRO A 441 7.29 -1.38 -3.24
CA PRO A 441 8.35 -2.35 -3.10
C PRO A 441 8.77 -2.63 -1.65
N VAL A 442 8.71 -1.62 -0.76
CA VAL A 442 9.03 -1.80 0.67
C VAL A 442 8.02 -2.73 1.34
N VAL A 443 6.71 -2.51 1.09
CA VAL A 443 5.65 -3.35 1.66
C VAL A 443 5.69 -4.76 1.08
N SER A 444 5.95 -4.90 -0.22
CA SER A 444 6.07 -6.20 -0.90
C SER A 444 7.24 -6.99 -0.33
N ASP A 445 8.45 -6.40 -0.23
CA ASP A 445 9.62 -7.05 0.36
C ASP A 445 9.40 -7.47 1.81
N PHE A 446 8.76 -6.60 2.60
CA PHE A 446 8.45 -6.93 4.00
C PHE A 446 7.52 -8.15 4.10
N THR A 447 6.47 -8.18 3.29
CA THR A 447 5.52 -9.31 3.24
C THR A 447 6.21 -10.58 2.76
N GLU A 448 7.09 -10.47 1.77
CA GLU A 448 7.88 -11.58 1.23
C GLU A 448 8.80 -12.18 2.29
N ILE A 449 9.53 -11.34 3.03
CA ILE A 449 10.43 -11.77 4.11
C ILE A 449 9.64 -12.46 5.23
N LEU A 450 8.48 -11.93 5.62
CA LEU A 450 7.64 -12.54 6.67
C LEU A 450 7.16 -13.94 6.27
N ASN A 451 6.76 -14.12 5.01
CA ASN A 451 6.30 -15.42 4.51
C ASN A 451 7.42 -16.46 4.38
N GLY A 452 8.67 -16.01 4.23
CA GLY A 452 9.84 -16.87 4.05
C GLY A 452 10.85 -16.83 5.18
N VAL A 453 10.50 -16.36 6.36
CA VAL A 453 11.44 -16.08 7.47
C VAL A 453 12.28 -17.30 7.86
N SER A 454 11.67 -18.49 7.94
CA SER A 454 12.37 -19.74 8.25
C SER A 454 13.41 -20.10 7.17
N THR A 455 13.06 -19.93 5.91
CA THR A 455 13.99 -20.15 4.79
C THR A 455 15.14 -19.14 4.83
N VAL A 456 14.84 -17.84 5.00
CA VAL A 456 15.85 -16.78 5.06
C VAL A 456 16.86 -17.02 6.20
N ARG A 457 16.37 -17.45 7.37
CA ARG A 457 17.21 -17.77 8.53
C ARG A 457 18.04 -19.04 8.32
N ALA A 458 17.42 -20.12 7.83
CA ALA A 458 18.09 -21.38 7.55
C ALA A 458 19.29 -21.20 6.61
N TYR A 459 19.12 -20.41 5.53
CA TYR A 459 20.21 -20.09 4.60
C TYR A 459 21.19 -19.05 5.12
N GLY A 460 21.04 -18.52 6.34
CA GLY A 460 21.91 -17.46 6.88
C GLY A 460 21.82 -16.12 6.12
N ALA A 461 20.73 -15.89 5.36
CA ALA A 461 20.60 -14.77 4.44
C ALA A 461 20.04 -13.48 5.09
N VAL A 462 19.85 -13.45 6.42
CA VAL A 462 19.22 -12.33 7.15
C VAL A 462 19.88 -10.98 6.83
N ALA A 463 21.22 -10.92 6.92
CA ALA A 463 21.95 -9.66 6.68
C ALA A 463 21.75 -9.12 5.25
N ARG A 464 21.66 -10.00 4.25
CA ARG A 464 21.40 -9.62 2.86
C ARG A 464 19.99 -9.04 2.67
N PHE A 465 18.98 -9.68 3.24
CA PHE A 465 17.60 -9.19 3.16
C PHE A 465 17.39 -7.91 3.96
N GLU A 466 18.06 -7.78 5.11
CA GLU A 466 18.06 -6.54 5.88
C GLU A 466 18.70 -5.39 5.09
N ALA A 467 19.85 -5.61 4.46
CA ALA A 467 20.50 -4.60 3.62
C ALA A 467 19.60 -4.17 2.44
N ARG A 468 18.98 -5.14 1.76
CA ARG A 468 18.01 -4.86 0.65
C ARG A 468 16.82 -4.03 1.13
N LEU A 469 16.22 -4.40 2.27
CA LEU A 469 15.09 -3.66 2.84
C LEU A 469 15.50 -2.24 3.26
N ARG A 470 16.69 -2.09 3.85
CA ARG A 470 17.25 -0.79 4.25
C ARG A 470 17.46 0.12 3.04
N ASP A 471 18.04 -0.39 1.95
CA ASP A 471 18.26 0.36 0.72
C ASP A 471 16.92 0.88 0.12
N ARG A 472 15.88 0.03 0.11
CA ARG A 472 14.54 0.44 -0.34
C ARG A 472 13.88 1.45 0.59
N LEU A 473 14.06 1.31 1.91
CA LEU A 473 13.59 2.29 2.89
C LEU A 473 14.29 3.64 2.74
N ASP A 474 15.60 3.64 2.48
CA ASP A 474 16.37 4.87 2.24
C ASP A 474 15.88 5.58 0.96
N GLY A 475 15.56 4.83 -0.09
CA GLY A 475 14.93 5.35 -1.29
C GLY A 475 13.56 6.00 -1.02
N LEU A 476 12.71 5.33 -0.25
CA LEU A 476 11.41 5.88 0.18
C LEU A 476 11.58 7.13 1.05
N ASN A 477 12.45 7.06 2.06
CA ASN A 477 12.73 8.18 2.97
C ASN A 477 13.27 9.40 2.23
N SER A 478 14.13 9.20 1.23
CA SER A 478 14.61 10.27 0.36
C SER A 478 13.45 11.00 -0.35
N CYS A 479 12.46 10.26 -0.87
CA CYS A 479 11.28 10.85 -1.48
C CYS A 479 10.43 11.63 -0.45
N VAL A 480 10.20 11.07 0.74
CA VAL A 480 9.42 11.71 1.82
C VAL A 480 10.10 12.99 2.31
N VAL A 481 11.43 12.95 2.52
CA VAL A 481 12.21 14.13 2.93
C VAL A 481 12.13 15.23 1.85
N ASN A 482 12.27 14.88 0.58
CA ASN A 482 12.15 15.84 -0.51
C ASN A 482 10.74 16.46 -0.60
N GLU A 483 9.68 15.68 -0.33
CA GLU A 483 8.32 16.20 -0.24
C GLU A 483 8.21 17.25 0.88
N GLN A 484 8.75 16.94 2.07
CA GLN A 484 8.76 17.88 3.20
C GLN A 484 9.59 19.14 2.92
N LEU A 485 10.73 18.99 2.24
CA LEU A 485 11.56 20.14 1.82
C LEU A 485 10.83 21.03 0.82
N ALA A 486 10.04 20.46 -0.10
CA ALA A 486 9.21 21.23 -1.00
C ALA A 486 8.14 22.06 -0.25
N TYR A 487 7.51 21.49 0.78
CA TYR A 487 6.59 22.23 1.65
C TYR A 487 7.29 23.34 2.44
N ASN A 488 8.49 23.08 2.98
CA ASN A 488 9.27 24.09 3.69
C ASN A 488 9.71 25.22 2.75
N TRP A 489 10.11 24.91 1.51
CA TRP A 489 10.41 25.90 0.50
C TRP A 489 9.21 26.81 0.22
N LEU A 490 8.02 26.23 0.04
CA LEU A 490 6.78 26.98 -0.13
C LEU A 490 6.53 27.90 1.08
N ALA A 491 6.65 27.37 2.30
CA ALA A 491 6.42 28.12 3.53
C ALA A 491 7.30 29.37 3.60
N VAL A 492 8.62 29.22 3.36
CA VAL A 492 9.56 30.35 3.39
C VAL A 492 9.22 31.41 2.33
N ARG A 493 8.80 31.00 1.11
CA ARG A 493 8.41 31.93 0.04
C ARG A 493 7.14 32.70 0.38
N LEU A 494 6.16 32.03 0.99
CA LEU A 494 4.94 32.67 1.43
C LEU A 494 5.18 33.63 2.64
N ASP A 495 6.08 33.27 3.55
CA ASP A 495 6.49 34.17 4.65
C ASP A 495 7.18 35.43 4.11
N GLN A 496 8.01 35.32 3.08
CA GLN A 496 8.62 36.47 2.42
C GLN A 496 7.55 37.40 1.79
N LEU A 497 6.54 36.83 1.10
CA LEU A 497 5.43 37.61 0.55
C LEU A 497 4.64 38.33 1.64
N ALA A 498 4.42 37.69 2.77
CA ALA A 498 3.73 38.31 3.91
C ALA A 498 4.53 39.46 4.52
N ALA A 499 5.83 39.27 4.71
CA ALA A 499 6.70 40.32 5.22
C ALA A 499 6.68 41.55 4.28
N ILE A 500 6.75 41.33 2.96
CA ILE A 500 6.64 42.39 1.95
C ILE A 500 5.25 43.07 2.04
N SER A 501 4.17 42.28 2.16
CA SER A 501 2.81 42.81 2.31
C SER A 501 2.67 43.67 3.58
N SER A 502 3.13 43.20 4.73
CA SER A 502 3.07 43.91 6.00
C SER A 502 3.92 45.20 5.97
N ALA A 503 5.14 45.12 5.43
CA ALA A 503 6.02 46.28 5.26
C ALA A 503 5.38 47.32 4.33
N SER A 504 4.71 46.89 3.25
CA SER A 504 4.04 47.77 2.30
C SER A 504 2.84 48.51 2.95
N VAL A 505 2.06 47.79 3.78
CA VAL A 505 0.94 48.41 4.54
C VAL A 505 1.49 49.40 5.56
N ALA A 506 2.54 49.08 6.29
CA ALA A 506 3.20 49.98 7.22
C ALA A 506 3.75 51.24 6.52
N ALA A 507 4.44 51.06 5.37
CA ALA A 507 4.93 52.19 4.58
C ALA A 507 3.79 53.10 4.08
N LEU A 508 2.67 52.51 3.61
CA LEU A 508 1.47 53.23 3.20
C LEU A 508 0.90 54.04 4.36
N ALA A 509 0.86 53.49 5.56
CA ALA A 509 0.39 54.18 6.77
C ALA A 509 1.26 55.39 7.11
N VAL A 510 2.58 55.24 7.07
CA VAL A 510 3.54 56.32 7.32
C VAL A 510 3.44 57.40 6.25
N ALA A 511 3.42 57.00 4.95
CA ALA A 511 3.32 57.93 3.83
C ALA A 511 2.03 58.77 3.84
N SER A 512 0.93 58.23 4.34
CA SER A 512 -0.37 58.91 4.47
C SER A 512 -0.42 59.89 5.63
N LYS A 513 0.61 60.00 6.45
CA LYS A 513 0.66 60.89 7.66
C LYS A 513 -0.59 60.76 8.57
N GLY A 514 -1.19 59.58 8.64
CA GLY A 514 -2.41 59.32 9.42
C GLY A 514 -3.71 59.81 8.80
N SER A 515 -3.68 60.46 7.62
CA SER A 515 -4.89 60.97 6.97
C SER A 515 -5.79 59.90 6.35
N LEU A 516 -5.21 58.75 5.95
CA LEU A 516 -5.91 57.64 5.29
C LEU A 516 -6.35 56.55 6.26
N LEU A 517 -5.53 56.25 7.25
CA LEU A 517 -5.68 55.13 8.16
C LEU A 517 -5.75 55.67 9.61
N SER A 518 -6.87 55.40 10.30
CA SER A 518 -6.92 55.58 11.75
C SER A 518 -6.06 54.54 12.47
N PRO A 519 -5.57 54.80 13.70
CA PRO A 519 -4.74 53.82 14.42
C PRO A 519 -5.39 52.44 14.56
N GLY A 520 -6.69 52.39 14.78
CA GLY A 520 -7.44 51.12 14.87
C GLY A 520 -7.52 50.37 13.56
N LEU A 521 -7.70 51.05 12.42
CA LEU A 521 -7.70 50.43 11.09
C LEU A 521 -6.29 49.97 10.67
N LEU A 522 -5.26 50.71 11.10
CA LEU A 522 -3.88 50.28 10.85
C LEU A 522 -3.57 48.97 11.61
N GLY A 523 -3.96 48.89 12.89
CA GLY A 523 -3.80 47.66 13.67
C GLY A 523 -4.52 46.47 13.03
N LEU A 524 -5.77 46.68 12.57
CA LEU A 524 -6.55 45.66 11.85
C LEU A 524 -5.86 45.25 10.55
N ALA A 525 -5.34 46.18 9.76
CA ALA A 525 -4.67 45.87 8.50
C ALA A 525 -3.38 45.08 8.71
N LEU A 526 -2.56 45.41 9.70
CA LEU A 526 -1.34 44.67 10.03
C LEU A 526 -1.67 43.27 10.56
N ALA A 527 -2.68 43.13 11.44
CA ALA A 527 -3.14 41.82 11.92
C ALA A 527 -3.60 40.93 10.75
N ALA A 528 -4.42 41.46 9.83
CA ALA A 528 -4.88 40.76 8.66
C ALA A 528 -3.71 40.29 7.75
N CYS A 529 -2.65 41.09 7.57
CA CYS A 529 -1.48 40.71 6.80
C CYS A 529 -0.75 39.51 7.42
N ILE A 530 -0.62 39.46 8.73
CA ILE A 530 0.03 38.36 9.45
C ILE A 530 -0.81 37.06 9.32
N GLU A 531 -2.14 37.18 9.53
CA GLU A 531 -3.06 36.04 9.46
C GLU A 531 -3.13 35.42 8.06
N ILE A 532 -3.18 36.23 6.99
CA ILE A 532 -3.25 35.76 5.59
C ILE A 532 -2.17 34.73 5.31
N THR A 533 -0.95 34.94 5.81
CA THR A 533 0.19 34.05 5.54
C THR A 533 -0.03 32.65 6.08
N GLY A 534 -0.42 32.56 7.35
CA GLY A 534 -0.67 31.25 7.98
C GLY A 534 -1.77 30.47 7.26
N PHE A 535 -2.87 31.17 6.92
CA PHE A 535 -3.99 30.56 6.20
C PHE A 535 -3.64 30.22 4.76
N LEU A 536 -2.83 31.01 4.07
CA LEU A 536 -2.44 30.76 2.68
C LEU A 536 -1.58 29.50 2.52
N LYS A 537 -0.62 29.27 3.44
CA LYS A 537 0.14 28.02 3.50
C LYS A 537 -0.76 26.80 3.63
N ASN A 538 -1.70 26.87 4.59
CA ASN A 538 -2.67 25.80 4.81
C ASN A 538 -3.61 25.62 3.61
N ALA A 539 -4.05 26.71 2.96
CA ALA A 539 -4.91 26.63 1.78
C ALA A 539 -4.24 25.85 0.63
N VAL A 540 -2.96 26.10 0.36
CA VAL A 540 -2.21 25.36 -0.66
C VAL A 540 -2.09 23.88 -0.31
N ARG A 541 -1.67 23.57 0.91
CA ARG A 541 -1.55 22.19 1.40
C ARG A 541 -2.90 21.44 1.31
N LEU A 542 -3.95 22.03 1.84
CA LEU A 542 -5.27 21.42 1.85
C LEU A 542 -5.87 21.29 0.45
N SER A 543 -5.60 22.23 -0.47
CA SER A 543 -6.06 22.11 -1.86
C SER A 543 -5.39 20.94 -2.60
N THR A 544 -4.11 20.67 -2.33
CA THR A 544 -3.38 19.53 -2.89
C THR A 544 -3.92 18.21 -2.30
N LEU A 545 -4.14 18.16 -0.99
CA LEU A 545 -4.70 16.99 -0.32
C LEU A 545 -6.14 16.73 -0.77
N LEU A 546 -6.94 17.78 -0.93
CA LEU A 546 -8.31 17.70 -1.43
C LEU A 546 -8.35 17.12 -2.86
N ALA A 547 -7.48 17.58 -3.74
CA ALA A 547 -7.36 17.02 -5.09
C ALA A 547 -6.95 15.53 -5.06
N SER A 548 -6.05 15.14 -4.16
CA SER A 548 -5.65 13.74 -3.98
C SER A 548 -6.80 12.87 -3.49
N ASN A 549 -7.60 13.36 -2.53
CA ASN A 549 -8.74 12.62 -1.97
C ASN A 549 -9.92 12.53 -2.96
N MET A 550 -10.10 13.56 -3.81
CA MET A 550 -11.11 13.53 -4.89
C MET A 550 -10.83 12.46 -5.94
N ALA A 551 -9.59 12.01 -6.10
CA ALA A 551 -9.27 10.89 -6.99
C ALA A 551 -9.94 9.56 -6.54
N ALA A 552 -10.30 9.41 -5.26
CA ALA A 552 -11.08 8.25 -4.80
C ALA A 552 -12.49 8.24 -5.43
N ILE A 553 -13.15 9.42 -5.54
CA ILE A 553 -14.46 9.53 -6.21
C ILE A 553 -14.34 9.21 -7.71
N GLU A 554 -13.25 9.60 -8.35
CA GLU A 554 -13.01 9.32 -9.75
C GLU A 554 -12.90 7.81 -9.99
N ARG A 555 -12.12 7.09 -9.16
CA ARG A 555 -12.02 5.64 -9.19
C ARG A 555 -13.34 4.91 -8.86
N ILE A 556 -14.13 5.45 -7.92
CA ILE A 556 -15.49 4.97 -7.62
C ILE A 556 -16.39 5.18 -8.85
N GLY A 557 -16.24 6.32 -9.53
CA GLY A 557 -17.00 6.67 -10.73
C GLY A 557 -16.70 5.76 -11.94
N GLU A 558 -15.46 5.26 -12.07
CA GLU A 558 -15.09 4.31 -13.14
C GLU A 558 -15.95 3.05 -13.09
N TYR A 559 -16.20 2.51 -11.89
CA TYR A 559 -17.16 1.38 -11.71
C TYR A 559 -18.59 1.78 -12.05
N GLY A 560 -18.88 3.08 -12.04
CA GLY A 560 -20.14 3.65 -12.44
C GLY A 560 -20.35 3.76 -13.95
N ASP A 561 -19.29 3.96 -14.69
CA ASP A 561 -19.32 4.17 -16.16
C ASP A 561 -19.02 2.87 -16.94
N CYS A 562 -18.33 1.88 -16.34
CA CYS A 562 -18.01 0.58 -16.97
C CYS A 562 -19.24 -0.22 -17.41
N PHE A 563 -20.41 0.01 -16.80
CA PHE A 563 -21.65 -0.71 -17.09
C PHE A 563 -22.67 0.12 -17.88
N ARG A 564 -22.31 1.31 -18.30
CA ARG A 564 -23.12 2.08 -19.25
C ARG A 564 -22.81 1.58 -20.66
N ASP A 565 -23.63 0.67 -21.13
CA ASP A 565 -23.63 0.30 -22.54
C ASP A 565 -23.82 1.57 -23.38
N LYS A 566 -22.94 1.79 -24.34
CA LYS A 566 -22.94 2.99 -25.19
C LYS A 566 -24.23 3.11 -26.03
N ASN A 567 -25.15 2.15 -25.97
CA ASN A 567 -26.31 2.05 -26.80
C ASN A 567 -27.66 1.88 -26.08
N SER A 568 -27.73 1.98 -24.75
CA SER A 568 -29.04 1.88 -24.08
C SER A 568 -29.52 3.24 -23.58
N ASP A 569 -30.33 3.91 -24.36
CA ASP A 569 -31.30 4.92 -23.91
C ASP A 569 -32.48 4.28 -23.10
N GLU A 570 -32.34 3.02 -22.69
CA GLU A 570 -33.36 2.33 -21.92
C GLU A 570 -33.23 2.63 -20.42
N LYS A 571 -34.35 3.08 -19.87
CA LYS A 571 -34.61 3.33 -18.46
C LYS A 571 -34.29 2.07 -17.64
N PRO A 572 -33.75 2.20 -16.40
CA PRO A 572 -33.57 1.06 -15.54
C PRO A 572 -34.89 0.36 -15.30
N LEU A 573 -34.92 -0.93 -15.55
CA LEU A 573 -36.00 -1.81 -15.08
C LEU A 573 -36.01 -1.77 -13.55
N VAL A 574 -37.14 -1.45 -12.99
CA VAL A 574 -37.50 -1.35 -11.56
C VAL A 574 -37.19 -2.64 -10.83
#